data_9f2308cd8e0ac964341b34bba8d0a294
#
_entry.id   9f2308cd8e0ac964341b34bba8d0a294
#
_cell.length_a   1.000
_cell.length_b   1.000
_cell.length_c   1.000
_cell.angle_alpha   90.00
_cell.angle_beta   90.00
_cell.angle_gamma   90.00
#
_symmetry.space_group_name_H-M   'P 1'
#
loop_
_entity.id
_entity.type
_entity.pdbx_description
1 polymer ?
#
loop_
_entity_poly.entity_id
_entity_poly.type
_entity_poly.pdbx_seq_one_letter_code
_entity_poly.pdbx_strand_id
1 'polypeptide(L)'
;MKNKSNIFYSRIVSYVAVAVLLIAISGWIKIPLPIPITFQFATIALLCFLLGEYCTVAVSVYIVMGLIGLPVFAEGGGFSYVLNPTFGYLLGFLVGSFVCGKICTFGDVSTRLKPKRMITAVGIFFVFVYLTGTVYGICIFNFYVEANADFWYLMTVFVFNTLWKDVILCFVIIPLAKKLVPLIGLKK
;
A
#
# COMPACT_ATOMS: atom_id res chain seq x y z
N MET A 1 15.55 15.13 29.13
CA MET A 1 14.44 14.99 28.18
C MET A 1 14.91 14.81 26.72
N LYS A 2 15.97 15.48 26.25
CA LYS A 2 16.51 15.42 24.88
C LYS A 2 16.91 14.02 24.39
N ASN A 3 17.34 13.12 25.28
CA ASN A 3 17.79 11.76 24.91
C ASN A 3 16.62 10.80 24.59
N LYS A 4 15.47 10.91 25.27
CA LYS A 4 14.30 10.04 25.00
C LYS A 4 13.62 10.35 23.65
N SER A 5 13.58 11.63 23.25
CA SER A 5 13.04 12.04 21.94
C SER A 5 13.93 11.53 20.81
N ASN A 6 15.25 11.62 20.93
CA ASN A 6 16.17 11.14 19.90
C ASN A 6 16.05 9.62 19.68
N ILE A 7 15.91 8.84 20.75
CA ILE A 7 15.69 7.38 20.67
C ILE A 7 14.35 7.07 19.96
N PHE A 8 13.31 7.83 20.24
CA PHE A 8 12.01 7.65 19.61
C PHE A 8 12.07 7.92 18.10
N TYR A 9 12.66 9.04 17.68
CA TYR A 9 12.82 9.36 16.25
C TYR A 9 13.71 8.35 15.52
N SER A 10 14.81 7.91 16.13
CA SER A 10 15.68 6.88 15.55
C SER A 10 14.94 5.57 15.30
N ARG A 11 14.07 5.13 16.23
CA ARG A 11 13.22 3.94 16.03
C ARG A 11 12.24 4.10 14.89
N ILE A 12 11.59 5.27 14.76
CA ILE A 12 10.66 5.55 13.66
C ILE A 12 11.38 5.46 12.31
N VAL A 13 12.54 6.09 12.19
CA VAL A 13 13.35 6.05 10.97
C VAL A 13 13.69 4.61 10.59
N SER A 14 14.13 3.79 11.56
CA SER A 14 14.43 2.38 11.32
C SER A 14 13.19 1.59 10.86
N TYR A 15 12.03 1.81 11.48
CA TYR A 15 10.80 1.14 11.08
C TYR A 15 10.33 1.57 9.69
N VAL A 16 10.45 2.85 9.35
CA VAL A 16 10.14 3.35 8.00
C VAL A 16 11.07 2.73 6.97
N ALA A 17 12.37 2.65 7.24
CA ALA A 17 13.34 2.01 6.33
C ALA A 17 13.00 0.53 6.09
N VAL A 18 12.71 -0.22 7.15
CA VAL A 18 12.28 -1.64 7.02
C VAL A 18 10.96 -1.74 6.25
N ALA A 19 10.03 -0.82 6.49
CA ALA A 19 8.75 -0.81 5.77
C ALA A 19 8.94 -0.58 4.27
N VAL A 20 9.82 0.35 3.86
CA VAL A 20 10.15 0.58 2.44
C VAL A 20 10.69 -0.70 1.80
N LEU A 21 11.62 -1.39 2.46
CA LEU A 21 12.16 -2.66 1.97
C LEU A 21 11.08 -3.73 1.83
N LEU A 22 10.19 -3.88 2.82
CA LEU A 22 9.10 -4.83 2.76
C LEU A 22 8.12 -4.52 1.62
N ILE A 23 7.82 -3.25 1.36
CA ILE A 23 6.98 -2.83 0.23
C ILE A 23 7.65 -3.20 -1.10
N ALA A 24 8.95 -2.94 -1.26
CA ALA A 24 9.69 -3.28 -2.47
C ALA A 24 9.72 -4.80 -2.69
N ILE A 25 10.10 -5.59 -1.68
CA ILE A 25 10.14 -7.05 -1.76
C ILE A 25 8.77 -7.63 -2.12
N SER A 26 7.71 -7.13 -1.49
CA SER A 26 6.34 -7.59 -1.77
C SER A 26 5.85 -7.24 -3.18
N GLY A 27 6.43 -6.21 -3.81
CA GLY A 27 6.21 -5.87 -5.21
C GLY A 27 6.92 -6.81 -6.19
N TRP A 28 8.09 -7.30 -5.82
CA TRP A 28 8.83 -8.27 -6.64
C TRP A 28 8.24 -9.67 -6.60
N ILE A 29 7.55 -10.04 -5.51
CA ILE A 29 6.78 -11.28 -5.44
C ILE A 29 5.49 -11.07 -6.23
N LYS A 30 5.53 -11.44 -7.52
CA LYS A 30 4.43 -11.19 -8.46
C LYS A 30 4.10 -12.39 -9.32
N ILE A 31 2.82 -12.50 -9.69
CA ILE A 31 2.35 -13.35 -10.77
C ILE A 31 2.31 -12.46 -12.02
N PRO A 32 3.09 -12.80 -13.08
CA PRO A 32 3.13 -11.99 -14.28
C PRO A 32 1.82 -12.14 -15.07
N LEU A 33 1.03 -11.10 -15.08
CA LEU A 33 -0.19 -10.90 -15.87
C LEU A 33 -0.11 -9.54 -16.54
N PRO A 34 -1.03 -9.16 -17.45
CA PRO A 34 -1.06 -7.81 -18.01
C PRO A 34 -1.02 -6.70 -16.94
N ILE A 35 -1.71 -6.92 -15.82
CA ILE A 35 -1.49 -6.18 -14.56
C ILE A 35 -0.93 -7.17 -13.54
N PRO A 36 0.32 -7.01 -13.08
CA PRO A 36 0.97 -7.96 -12.20
C PRO A 36 0.25 -8.06 -10.85
N ILE A 37 -0.06 -9.26 -10.44
CA ILE A 37 -0.63 -9.55 -9.12
C ILE A 37 0.50 -9.57 -8.10
N THR A 38 0.59 -8.56 -7.25
CA THR A 38 1.63 -8.43 -6.20
C THR A 38 1.05 -8.62 -4.80
N PHE A 39 1.93 -8.76 -3.80
CA PHE A 39 1.54 -8.79 -2.38
C PHE A 39 1.60 -7.41 -1.71
N GLN A 40 1.85 -6.34 -2.47
CA GLN A 40 2.02 -4.99 -1.93
C GLN A 40 0.80 -4.48 -1.18
N PHE A 41 -0.41 -4.75 -1.68
CA PHE A 41 -1.65 -4.37 -0.99
C PHE A 41 -1.67 -4.90 0.44
N ALA A 42 -1.41 -6.19 0.62
CA ALA A 42 -1.40 -6.85 1.92
C ALA A 42 -0.32 -6.28 2.84
N THR A 43 0.88 -6.09 2.31
CA THR A 43 2.02 -5.54 3.06
C THR A 43 1.72 -4.12 3.54
N ILE A 44 1.23 -3.24 2.67
CA ILE A 44 0.94 -1.84 3.03
C ILE A 44 -0.21 -1.76 4.01
N ALA A 45 -1.28 -2.54 3.82
CA ALA A 45 -2.39 -2.60 4.77
C ALA A 45 -1.93 -3.05 6.16
N LEU A 46 -1.06 -4.07 6.24
CA LEU A 46 -0.45 -4.50 7.50
C LEU A 46 0.41 -3.39 8.11
N LEU A 47 1.24 -2.72 7.31
CA LEU A 47 2.09 -1.62 7.78
C LEU A 47 1.26 -0.43 8.29
N CYS A 48 0.08 -0.15 7.72
CA CYS A 48 -0.83 0.86 8.27
C CYS A 48 -1.27 0.53 9.70
N PHE A 49 -1.51 -0.75 10.03
CA PHE A 49 -1.83 -1.15 11.41
C PHE A 49 -0.63 -1.04 12.33
N LEU A 50 0.58 -1.38 11.86
CA LEU A 50 1.80 -1.41 12.65
C LEU A 50 2.35 0.00 12.90
N LEU A 51 2.43 0.82 11.86
CA LEU A 51 3.12 2.13 11.87
C LEU A 51 2.15 3.32 11.90
N GLY A 52 0.85 3.11 11.64
CA GLY A 52 -0.12 4.19 11.55
C GLY A 52 0.25 5.20 10.45
N GLU A 53 0.30 6.49 10.79
CA GLU A 53 0.63 7.58 9.87
C GLU A 53 2.03 7.46 9.23
N TYR A 54 2.98 6.80 9.91
CA TYR A 54 4.33 6.60 9.37
C TYR A 54 4.36 5.62 8.18
N CYS A 55 3.31 4.83 7.98
CA CYS A 55 3.16 4.01 6.78
C CYS A 55 3.11 4.88 5.52
N THR A 56 2.42 6.02 5.56
CA THR A 56 2.36 6.96 4.42
C THR A 56 3.74 7.50 4.07
N VAL A 57 4.57 7.79 5.08
CA VAL A 57 5.95 8.21 4.86
C VAL A 57 6.74 7.11 4.16
N ALA A 58 6.59 5.86 4.58
CA ALA A 58 7.25 4.73 3.93
C ALA A 58 6.81 4.55 2.46
N VAL A 59 5.50 4.66 2.18
CA VAL A 59 4.96 4.59 0.81
C VAL A 59 5.49 5.76 -0.04
N SER A 60 5.55 6.98 0.52
CA SER A 60 6.10 8.16 -0.18
C SER A 60 7.56 7.96 -0.54
N VAL A 61 8.38 7.51 0.41
CA VAL A 61 9.80 7.23 0.16
C VAL A 61 9.96 6.13 -0.89
N TYR A 62 9.18 5.05 -0.81
CA TYR A 62 9.19 3.98 -1.80
C TYR A 62 8.89 4.50 -3.22
N ILE A 63 7.84 5.34 -3.38
CA ILE A 63 7.48 5.92 -4.69
C ILE A 63 8.60 6.82 -5.20
N VAL A 64 9.15 7.71 -4.36
CA VAL A 64 10.26 8.59 -4.75
C VAL A 64 11.48 7.77 -5.19
N MET A 65 11.87 6.74 -4.42
CA MET A 65 12.99 5.86 -4.79
C MET A 65 12.77 5.20 -6.15
N GLY A 66 11.55 4.72 -6.44
CA GLY A 66 11.24 4.14 -7.73
C GLY A 66 11.30 5.16 -8.88
N LEU A 67 10.78 6.38 -8.67
CA LEU A 67 10.77 7.43 -9.70
C LEU A 67 12.17 7.97 -10.03
N ILE A 68 13.09 8.02 -9.08
CA ILE A 68 14.48 8.41 -9.34
C ILE A 68 15.32 7.33 -10.04
N GLY A 69 14.70 6.16 -10.33
CA GLY A 69 15.33 5.12 -11.16
C GLY A 69 15.74 3.86 -10.42
N LEU A 70 15.54 3.75 -9.10
CA LEU A 70 15.79 2.50 -8.40
C LEU A 70 14.74 1.45 -8.82
N PRO A 71 15.14 0.20 -9.12
CA PRO A 71 14.23 -0.84 -9.63
C PRO A 71 13.41 -1.46 -8.49
N VAL A 72 12.69 -0.62 -7.74
CA VAL A 72 11.89 -1.06 -6.57
C VAL A 72 10.43 -1.36 -6.92
N PHE A 73 9.93 -0.88 -8.07
CA PHE A 73 8.57 -1.20 -8.52
C PHE A 73 8.48 -2.61 -9.09
N ALA A 74 7.26 -3.11 -9.22
CA ALA A 74 7.01 -4.46 -9.73
C ALA A 74 7.60 -4.72 -11.13
N GLU A 75 7.71 -3.70 -11.97
CA GLU A 75 8.21 -3.79 -13.35
C GLU A 75 9.43 -2.88 -13.58
N GLY A 76 10.20 -2.57 -12.55
CA GLY A 76 11.42 -1.78 -12.66
C GLY A 76 11.40 -0.48 -11.88
N GLY A 77 11.76 0.62 -12.53
CA GLY A 77 11.80 1.96 -11.93
C GLY A 77 12.10 3.02 -12.99
N GLY A 78 12.15 4.27 -12.57
CA GLY A 78 12.38 5.43 -13.41
C GLY A 78 11.15 6.29 -13.60
N PHE A 79 11.35 7.54 -14.00
CA PHE A 79 10.26 8.50 -14.18
C PHE A 79 9.25 8.06 -15.26
N SER A 80 9.70 7.32 -16.28
CA SER A 80 8.85 6.74 -17.33
C SER A 80 7.78 5.79 -16.78
N TYR A 81 7.96 5.26 -15.56
CA TYR A 81 6.98 4.40 -14.91
C TYR A 81 5.63 5.11 -14.65
N VAL A 82 5.62 6.45 -14.64
CA VAL A 82 4.37 7.23 -14.57
C VAL A 82 3.44 6.90 -15.74
N LEU A 83 3.97 6.57 -16.91
CA LEU A 83 3.18 6.17 -18.08
C LEU A 83 2.73 4.69 -18.04
N ASN A 84 3.12 3.94 -17.01
CA ASN A 84 2.64 2.58 -16.84
C ASN A 84 1.23 2.58 -16.20
N PRO A 85 0.25 1.84 -16.73
CA PRO A 85 -1.09 1.75 -16.17
C PRO A 85 -1.14 1.34 -14.70
N THR A 86 -0.13 0.59 -14.23
CA THR A 86 -0.03 0.14 -12.83
C THR A 86 0.36 1.25 -11.85
N PHE A 87 0.88 2.39 -12.33
CA PHE A 87 1.26 3.51 -11.47
C PHE A 87 0.10 4.09 -10.67
N GLY A 88 -1.12 3.99 -11.20
CA GLY A 88 -2.33 4.40 -10.48
C GLY A 88 -2.53 3.66 -9.15
N TYR A 89 -2.12 2.40 -9.07
CA TYR A 89 -2.16 1.65 -7.80
C TYR A 89 -1.16 2.19 -6.77
N LEU A 90 0.01 2.67 -7.22
CA LEU A 90 1.00 3.30 -6.34
C LEU A 90 0.45 4.61 -5.75
N LEU A 91 -0.24 5.41 -6.57
CA LEU A 91 -0.97 6.60 -6.09
C LEU A 91 -2.08 6.21 -5.11
N GLY A 92 -2.79 5.12 -5.39
CA GLY A 92 -3.81 4.56 -4.49
C GLY A 92 -3.23 4.11 -3.15
N PHE A 93 -2.05 3.49 -3.17
CA PHE A 93 -1.33 3.14 -1.94
C PHE A 93 -0.95 4.38 -1.13
N LEU A 94 -0.55 5.47 -1.78
CA LEU A 94 -0.21 6.72 -1.11
C LEU A 94 -1.43 7.33 -0.41
N VAL A 95 -2.51 7.58 -1.16
CA VAL A 95 -3.74 8.18 -0.62
C VAL A 95 -4.41 7.25 0.38
N GLY A 96 -4.52 5.97 0.05
CA GLY A 96 -5.13 4.96 0.91
C GLY A 96 -4.37 4.77 2.22
N SER A 97 -3.02 4.74 2.20
CA SER A 97 -2.21 4.63 3.41
C SER A 97 -2.34 5.86 4.30
N PHE A 98 -2.50 7.06 3.73
CA PHE A 98 -2.74 8.29 4.50
C PHE A 98 -4.03 8.21 5.30
N VAL A 99 -5.14 7.83 4.67
CA VAL A 99 -6.44 7.73 5.34
C VAL A 99 -6.46 6.56 6.32
N CYS A 100 -6.03 5.38 5.88
CA CYS A 100 -5.96 4.18 6.71
C CYS A 100 -5.02 4.39 7.91
N GLY A 101 -3.84 4.97 7.68
CA GLY A 101 -2.86 5.27 8.72
C GLY A 101 -3.42 6.20 9.81
N LYS A 102 -4.15 7.24 9.42
CA LYS A 102 -4.84 8.12 10.39
C LYS A 102 -5.89 7.37 11.20
N ILE A 103 -6.72 6.55 10.57
CA ILE A 103 -7.70 5.72 11.26
C ILE A 103 -6.99 4.79 12.26
N CYS A 104 -5.86 4.20 11.87
CA CYS A 104 -5.08 3.30 12.72
C CYS A 104 -4.30 4.00 13.83
N THR A 105 -3.99 5.29 13.72
CA THR A 105 -3.27 6.06 14.76
C THR A 105 -4.20 6.59 15.84
N PHE A 106 -5.45 6.84 15.53
CA PHE A 106 -6.39 7.47 16.44
C PHE A 106 -6.81 6.52 17.58
N GLY A 107 -6.62 6.95 18.83
CA GLY A 107 -7.02 6.23 20.05
C GLY A 107 -5.99 5.20 20.56
N ASP A 108 -6.33 4.51 21.65
CA ASP A 108 -5.50 3.52 22.31
C ASP A 108 -5.31 2.25 21.46
N VAL A 109 -4.28 1.45 21.80
CA VAL A 109 -4.01 0.16 21.13
C VAL A 109 -5.24 -0.75 21.14
N SER A 110 -5.96 -0.82 22.26
CA SER A 110 -7.19 -1.61 22.36
C SER A 110 -8.28 -1.14 21.40
N THR A 111 -8.39 0.18 21.20
CA THR A 111 -9.34 0.78 20.26
C THR A 111 -8.93 0.56 18.81
N ARG A 112 -7.62 0.61 18.50
CA ARG A 112 -7.08 0.32 17.17
C ARG A 112 -7.38 -1.12 16.74
N LEU A 113 -7.31 -2.07 17.67
CA LEU A 113 -7.47 -3.50 17.41
C LEU A 113 -8.95 -3.96 17.41
N LYS A 114 -9.93 -3.06 17.57
CA LYS A 114 -11.35 -3.40 17.44
C LYS A 114 -11.64 -3.91 16.02
N PRO A 115 -12.26 -5.09 15.84
CA PRO A 115 -12.48 -5.70 14.53
C PRO A 115 -13.19 -4.79 13.55
N LYS A 116 -14.26 -4.13 14.00
CA LYS A 116 -15.01 -3.18 13.15
C LYS A 116 -14.12 -2.09 12.57
N ARG A 117 -13.25 -1.51 13.40
CA ARG A 117 -12.36 -0.44 12.99
C ARG A 117 -11.29 -0.91 12.00
N MET A 118 -10.72 -2.10 12.24
CA MET A 118 -9.75 -2.70 11.34
C MET A 118 -10.38 -2.99 9.97
N ILE A 119 -11.58 -3.55 9.95
CA ILE A 119 -12.32 -3.82 8.71
C ILE A 119 -12.63 -2.51 7.98
N THR A 120 -13.10 -1.47 8.68
CA THR A 120 -13.36 -0.16 8.07
C THR A 120 -12.07 0.46 7.49
N ALA A 121 -10.94 0.40 8.22
CA ALA A 121 -9.68 0.95 7.75
C ALA A 121 -9.17 0.24 6.48
N VAL A 122 -9.21 -1.09 6.45
CA VAL A 122 -8.83 -1.88 5.27
C VAL A 122 -9.81 -1.67 4.13
N GLY A 123 -11.12 -1.59 4.41
CA GLY A 123 -12.14 -1.32 3.39
C GLY A 123 -11.95 0.04 2.71
N ILE A 124 -11.65 1.09 3.49
CA ILE A 124 -11.33 2.42 2.94
C ILE A 124 -10.04 2.37 2.13
N PHE A 125 -9.00 1.71 2.63
CA PHE A 125 -7.75 1.51 1.90
C PHE A 125 -7.99 0.82 0.56
N PHE A 126 -8.79 -0.25 0.57
CA PHE A 126 -9.19 -0.99 -0.61
C PHE A 126 -9.87 -0.09 -1.66
N VAL A 127 -10.88 0.70 -1.22
CA VAL A 127 -11.60 1.61 -2.12
C VAL A 127 -10.64 2.61 -2.78
N PHE A 128 -9.75 3.24 -2.03
CA PHE A 128 -8.80 4.20 -2.61
C PHE A 128 -7.84 3.54 -3.59
N VAL A 129 -7.29 2.37 -3.26
CA VAL A 129 -6.34 1.67 -4.13
C VAL A 129 -6.98 1.28 -5.45
N TYR A 130 -8.15 0.67 -5.40
CA TYR A 130 -8.84 0.20 -6.60
C TYR A 130 -9.45 1.34 -7.42
N LEU A 131 -10.01 2.37 -6.76
CA LEU A 131 -10.55 3.53 -7.46
C LEU A 131 -9.45 4.27 -8.24
N THR A 132 -8.36 4.66 -7.56
CA THR A 132 -7.26 5.39 -8.21
C THR A 132 -6.53 4.53 -9.23
N GLY A 133 -6.27 3.25 -8.92
CA GLY A 133 -5.61 2.31 -9.81
C GLY A 133 -6.39 2.10 -11.10
N THR A 134 -7.70 1.86 -10.98
CA THR A 134 -8.56 1.62 -12.14
C THR A 134 -8.75 2.88 -12.98
N VAL A 135 -9.10 4.02 -12.36
CA VAL A 135 -9.29 5.28 -13.10
C VAL A 135 -8.03 5.68 -13.84
N TYR A 136 -6.88 5.66 -13.16
CA TYR A 136 -5.60 5.97 -13.78
C TYR A 136 -5.23 5.00 -14.89
N GLY A 137 -5.37 3.70 -14.63
CA GLY A 137 -5.04 2.65 -15.59
C GLY A 137 -5.89 2.76 -16.86
N ILE A 138 -7.19 3.00 -16.74
CA ILE A 138 -8.08 3.24 -17.88
C ILE A 138 -7.67 4.50 -18.65
N CYS A 139 -7.35 5.59 -17.96
CA CYS A 139 -6.89 6.81 -18.61
C CYS A 139 -5.61 6.57 -19.42
N ILE A 140 -4.59 5.96 -18.83
CA ILE A 140 -3.33 5.67 -19.53
C ILE A 140 -3.58 4.70 -20.71
N PHE A 141 -4.40 3.69 -20.51
CA PHE A 141 -4.68 2.69 -21.55
C PHE A 141 -5.37 3.31 -22.76
N ASN A 142 -6.37 4.17 -22.55
CA ASN A 142 -7.10 4.81 -23.63
C ASN A 142 -6.33 5.93 -24.34
N PHE A 143 -5.53 6.74 -23.57
CA PHE A 143 -4.86 7.90 -24.14
C PHE A 143 -3.45 7.62 -24.65
N TYR A 144 -2.78 6.59 -24.14
CA TYR A 144 -1.38 6.33 -24.45
C TYR A 144 -1.14 5.02 -25.20
N VAL A 145 -1.93 3.97 -24.90
CA VAL A 145 -1.77 2.66 -25.55
C VAL A 145 -2.62 2.57 -26.83
N GLU A 146 -3.52 3.54 -27.05
CA GLU A 146 -4.43 3.62 -28.22
C GLU A 146 -5.26 2.33 -28.49
N ALA A 147 -5.41 1.50 -27.48
CA ALA A 147 -6.21 0.31 -27.58
C ALA A 147 -7.67 0.68 -27.30
N ASN A 148 -8.54 0.60 -28.31
CA ASN A 148 -9.99 0.65 -28.15
C ASN A 148 -10.48 -0.60 -27.40
N ALA A 149 -10.00 -0.77 -26.15
CA ALA A 149 -10.33 -1.93 -25.35
C ALA A 149 -11.73 -1.76 -24.76
N ASP A 150 -12.52 -2.83 -24.83
CA ASP A 150 -13.85 -2.87 -24.24
C ASP A 150 -13.80 -2.60 -22.73
N PHE A 151 -14.77 -1.84 -22.23
CA PHE A 151 -14.88 -1.48 -20.81
C PHE A 151 -14.84 -2.72 -19.89
N TRP A 152 -15.52 -3.79 -20.25
CA TRP A 152 -15.55 -5.03 -19.46
C TRP A 152 -14.20 -5.74 -19.45
N TYR A 153 -13.44 -5.69 -20.54
CA TYR A 153 -12.06 -6.19 -20.59
C TYR A 153 -11.18 -5.42 -19.60
N LEU A 154 -11.24 -4.08 -19.60
CA LEU A 154 -10.47 -3.24 -18.68
C LEU A 154 -10.86 -3.52 -17.22
N MET A 155 -12.16 -3.65 -16.92
CA MET A 155 -12.61 -4.04 -15.58
C MET A 155 -12.07 -5.40 -15.13
N THR A 156 -12.04 -6.38 -16.03
CA THR A 156 -11.49 -7.70 -15.74
C THR A 156 -9.99 -7.62 -15.42
N VAL A 157 -9.24 -6.89 -16.24
CA VAL A 157 -7.78 -6.78 -16.11
C VAL A 157 -7.39 -5.98 -14.85
N PHE A 158 -8.03 -4.83 -14.61
CA PHE A 158 -7.66 -3.94 -13.51
C PHE A 158 -8.27 -4.31 -12.16
N VAL A 159 -9.45 -4.90 -12.13
CA VAL A 159 -10.18 -5.15 -10.88
C VAL A 159 -10.27 -6.64 -10.59
N PHE A 160 -10.97 -7.41 -11.44
CA PHE A 160 -11.33 -8.79 -11.09
C PHE A 160 -10.14 -9.71 -10.94
N ASN A 161 -9.08 -9.55 -11.72
CA ASN A 161 -7.88 -10.39 -11.63
C ASN A 161 -7.16 -10.28 -10.28
N THR A 162 -7.23 -9.12 -9.61
CA THR A 162 -6.49 -8.88 -8.37
C THR A 162 -7.39 -8.89 -7.13
N LEU A 163 -8.66 -8.53 -7.28
CA LEU A 163 -9.61 -8.33 -6.19
C LEU A 163 -9.78 -9.55 -5.29
N TRP A 164 -9.99 -10.74 -5.87
CA TRP A 164 -10.21 -11.98 -5.12
C TRP A 164 -9.06 -12.31 -4.16
N LYS A 165 -7.83 -12.09 -4.62
CA LYS A 165 -6.62 -12.30 -3.82
C LYS A 165 -6.57 -11.32 -2.65
N ASP A 166 -6.80 -10.02 -2.91
CA ASP A 166 -6.71 -8.98 -1.87
C ASP A 166 -7.80 -9.13 -0.82
N VAL A 167 -8.99 -9.59 -1.20
CA VAL A 167 -10.05 -9.98 -0.26
C VAL A 167 -9.60 -11.14 0.64
N ILE A 168 -9.03 -12.20 0.06
CA ILE A 168 -8.50 -13.34 0.85
C ILE A 168 -7.40 -12.85 1.80
N LEU A 169 -6.48 -12.02 1.32
CA LEU A 169 -5.38 -11.49 2.14
C LEU A 169 -5.88 -10.63 3.31
N CYS A 170 -7.01 -9.93 3.16
CA CYS A 170 -7.60 -9.18 4.28
C CYS A 170 -7.96 -10.09 5.48
N PHE A 171 -8.42 -11.31 5.24
CA PHE A 171 -8.69 -12.29 6.31
C PHE A 171 -7.42 -12.74 7.05
N VAL A 172 -6.26 -12.67 6.40
CA VAL A 172 -4.96 -13.00 7.00
C VAL A 172 -4.36 -11.78 7.72
N ILE A 173 -4.47 -10.59 7.12
CA ILE A 173 -3.88 -9.35 7.63
C ILE A 173 -4.47 -8.97 9.00
N ILE A 174 -5.79 -9.07 9.16
CA ILE A 174 -6.46 -8.64 10.39
C ILE A 174 -6.00 -9.42 11.62
N PRO A 175 -5.99 -10.78 11.64
CA PRO A 175 -5.49 -11.54 12.78
C PRO A 175 -3.98 -11.35 12.98
N LEU A 176 -3.20 -11.25 11.90
CA LEU A 176 -1.76 -11.01 11.96
C LEU A 176 -1.47 -9.64 12.60
N ALA A 177 -2.17 -8.59 12.21
CA ALA A 177 -2.03 -7.26 12.80
C ALA A 177 -2.37 -7.26 14.30
N LYS A 178 -3.43 -7.96 14.72
CA LYS A 178 -3.77 -8.11 16.14
C LYS A 178 -2.65 -8.73 16.95
N LYS A 179 -1.90 -9.66 16.39
CA LYS A 179 -0.77 -10.31 17.04
C LYS A 179 0.48 -9.44 17.07
N LEU A 180 0.75 -8.70 16.00
CA LEU A 180 2.00 -7.94 15.83
C LEU A 180 1.95 -6.52 16.44
N VAL A 181 0.81 -5.83 16.38
CA VAL A 181 0.69 -4.44 16.89
C VAL A 181 1.10 -4.30 18.36
N PRO A 182 0.72 -5.22 19.29
CA PRO A 182 1.17 -5.13 20.68
C PRO A 182 2.68 -5.29 20.86
N LEU A 183 3.37 -6.01 19.96
CA LEU A 183 4.80 -6.33 20.04
C LEU A 183 5.68 -5.16 19.57
N ILE A 184 5.24 -4.39 18.56
CA ILE A 184 6.05 -3.32 17.94
C ILE A 184 6.09 -2.05 18.80
N GLY A 185 5.12 -1.88 19.70
CA GLY A 185 5.23 -0.92 20.80
C GLY A 185 5.45 0.55 20.42
N LEU A 186 4.92 1.00 19.26
CA LEU A 186 4.80 2.44 18.99
C LEU A 186 3.71 3.05 19.89
N LYS A 187 3.99 3.07 21.20
CA LYS A 187 3.22 3.88 22.16
C LYS A 187 3.69 5.32 21.99
N LYS A 188 2.74 6.21 21.64
CA LYS A 188 2.90 7.64 21.91
C LYS A 188 2.97 7.88 23.41
#